data_981a88eac03849224f1282e8ae321f37
#
_entry.id   981a88eac03849224f1282e8ae321f37
#
_cell.length_a   1.000
_cell.length_b   1.000
_cell.length_c   1.000
_cell.angle_alpha   90.00
_cell.angle_beta   90.00
_cell.angle_gamma   90.00
#
_symmetry.space_group_name_H-M   'P 1'
#
loop_
_entity.id
_entity.type
_entity.pdbx_description
1 polymer ?
#
loop_
_entity_poly.entity_id
_entity_poly.type
_entity_poly.pdbx_seq_one_letter_code
_entity_poly.pdbx_strand_id
1 'polypeptide(L)'
;RIVITPGMVDLGTAQYDLNKAFGTYMKDNCDYVILVGKKQTEPIYAGLMEVEYPTETIYVAENLQDAFAKMHEVVEPGAFVLLENDLPELFAE
;
A
#
# COMPACT_ATOMS: atom_id res chain seq x y z
N ARG A 1 -3.32 -12.58 -0.89
CA ARG A 1 -2.11 -11.76 -1.06
C ARG A 1 -2.30 -10.42 -0.35
N ILE A 2 -1.40 -10.13 0.56
CA ILE A 2 -1.42 -8.90 1.35
C ILE A 2 -0.27 -8.03 0.89
N VAL A 3 -0.55 -6.74 0.63
CA VAL A 3 0.52 -5.80 0.30
C VAL A 3 0.60 -4.75 1.39
N ILE A 4 1.83 -4.43 1.80
CA ILE A 4 2.10 -3.36 2.76
C ILE A 4 3.02 -2.37 2.06
N THR A 5 2.60 -1.12 1.95
CA THR A 5 3.41 -0.14 1.21
C THR A 5 3.25 1.27 1.77
N PRO A 6 4.35 2.02 1.87
CA PRO A 6 4.29 3.45 2.17
C PRO A 6 4.08 4.29 0.92
N GLY A 7 3.94 3.65 -0.25
CA GLY A 7 3.85 4.38 -1.50
C GLY A 7 5.22 4.71 -2.06
N MET A 8 5.20 5.28 -3.24
CA MET A 8 6.42 5.70 -3.91
C MET A 8 6.67 7.17 -3.66
N VAL A 9 7.93 7.53 -3.43
CA VAL A 9 8.31 8.91 -3.13
C VAL A 9 9.43 9.36 -4.06
N ASP A 10 9.69 10.65 -4.06
CA ASP A 10 10.78 11.26 -4.83
C ASP A 10 10.60 11.09 -6.34
N LEU A 11 9.37 11.09 -6.79
CA LEU A 11 9.04 10.96 -8.21
C LEU A 11 8.70 12.30 -8.86
N GLY A 12 8.87 13.40 -8.13
CA GLY A 12 8.59 14.72 -8.65
C GLY A 12 7.13 14.90 -8.97
N THR A 13 6.84 15.53 -10.09
CA THR A 13 5.46 15.83 -10.45
C THR A 13 4.67 14.59 -10.83
N ALA A 14 5.34 13.48 -11.10
CA ALA A 14 4.66 12.24 -11.45
C ALA A 14 4.25 11.42 -10.23
N GLN A 15 4.63 11.86 -9.03
CA GLN A 15 4.43 11.05 -7.84
C GLN A 15 2.96 10.72 -7.60
N TYR A 16 2.08 11.71 -7.71
CA TYR A 16 0.66 11.46 -7.47
C TYR A 16 0.10 10.45 -8.46
N ASP A 17 0.35 10.68 -9.75
CA ASP A 17 -0.23 9.83 -10.79
C ASP A 17 0.29 8.41 -10.72
N LEU A 18 1.57 8.23 -10.41
CA LEU A 18 2.15 6.91 -10.34
C LEU A 18 1.63 6.14 -9.12
N ASN A 19 1.46 6.82 -8.00
CA ASN A 19 0.88 6.17 -6.82
C ASN A 19 -0.58 5.81 -7.06
N LYS A 20 -1.31 6.67 -7.76
CA LYS A 20 -2.70 6.37 -8.08
C LYS A 20 -2.79 5.16 -9.00
N ALA A 21 -1.92 5.08 -10.00
CA ALA A 21 -1.88 3.92 -10.89
C ALA A 21 -1.53 2.65 -10.13
N PHE A 22 -0.64 2.76 -9.15
CA PHE A 22 -0.29 1.64 -8.29
C PHE A 22 -1.54 1.13 -7.57
N GLY A 23 -2.38 2.05 -7.07
CA GLY A 23 -3.62 1.66 -6.42
C GLY A 23 -4.55 0.90 -7.36
N THR A 24 -4.71 1.38 -8.58
CA THR A 24 -5.60 0.69 -9.53
C THR A 24 -5.07 -0.69 -9.87
N TYR A 25 -3.73 -0.84 -9.92
CA TYR A 25 -3.11 -2.12 -10.19
C TYR A 25 -3.41 -3.15 -9.11
N MET A 26 -3.54 -2.70 -7.87
CA MET A 26 -3.75 -3.61 -6.75
C MET A 26 -5.07 -4.36 -6.81
N LYS A 27 -6.06 -3.83 -7.54
CA LYS A 27 -7.40 -4.41 -7.54
C LYS A 27 -7.37 -5.90 -7.91
N ASP A 28 -6.62 -6.25 -8.94
CA ASP A 28 -6.61 -7.62 -9.43
C ASP A 28 -5.45 -8.43 -8.89
N ASN A 29 -4.63 -7.83 -8.02
CA ASN A 29 -3.39 -8.46 -7.58
C ASN A 29 -3.28 -8.62 -6.07
N CYS A 30 -4.18 -8.00 -5.31
CA CYS A 30 -4.09 -8.03 -3.86
C CYS A 30 -5.45 -8.30 -3.24
N ASP A 31 -5.44 -9.05 -2.15
CA ASP A 31 -6.67 -9.36 -1.41
C ASP A 31 -6.83 -8.43 -0.21
N TYR A 32 -5.73 -7.84 0.26
CA TYR A 32 -5.75 -6.93 1.40
C TYR A 32 -4.62 -5.93 1.21
N VAL A 33 -4.91 -4.66 1.46
CA VAL A 33 -3.95 -3.59 1.25
C VAL A 33 -3.75 -2.83 2.56
N ILE A 34 -2.49 -2.71 2.98
CA ILE A 34 -2.13 -1.93 4.16
C ILE A 34 -1.26 -0.77 3.69
N LEU A 35 -1.78 0.43 3.85
CA LEU A 35 -1.10 1.65 3.42
C LEU A 35 -0.44 2.30 4.63
N VAL A 36 0.86 2.57 4.55
CA VAL A 36 1.62 3.13 5.66
C VAL A 36 1.77 4.63 5.48
N GLY A 37 1.15 5.40 6.38
CA GLY A 37 1.20 6.85 6.30
C GLY A 37 0.04 7.40 5.49
N LYS A 38 -0.94 8.02 6.18
CA LYS A 38 -2.16 8.45 5.54
C LYS A 38 -1.93 9.45 4.42
N LYS A 39 -1.04 10.40 4.65
CA LYS A 39 -0.85 11.49 3.71
C LYS A 39 -0.15 11.04 2.44
N GLN A 40 0.93 10.29 2.59
CA GLN A 40 1.73 9.90 1.44
C GLN A 40 1.07 8.81 0.62
N THR A 41 0.14 8.06 1.18
CA THR A 41 -0.56 7.00 0.47
C THR A 41 -1.94 7.43 -0.04
N GLU A 42 -2.30 8.70 0.14
CA GLU A 42 -3.58 9.20 -0.31
C GLU A 42 -3.84 8.95 -1.80
N PRO A 43 -2.86 9.15 -2.69
CA PRO A 43 -3.09 8.85 -4.11
C PRO A 43 -3.37 7.37 -4.37
N ILE A 44 -2.73 6.48 -3.61
CA ILE A 44 -3.00 5.05 -3.75
C ILE A 44 -4.43 4.76 -3.34
N TYR A 45 -4.86 5.34 -2.24
CA TYR A 45 -6.24 5.18 -1.78
C TYR A 45 -7.22 5.68 -2.83
N ALA A 46 -6.91 6.84 -3.45
CA ALA A 46 -7.76 7.37 -4.50
C ALA A 46 -7.87 6.41 -5.68
N GLY A 47 -6.75 5.78 -6.06
CA GLY A 47 -6.77 4.80 -7.14
C GLY A 47 -7.60 3.58 -6.79
N LEU A 48 -7.50 3.11 -5.54
CA LEU A 48 -8.30 1.98 -5.09
C LEU A 48 -9.80 2.32 -5.13
N MET A 49 -10.16 3.54 -4.75
CA MET A 49 -11.56 3.95 -4.80
C MET A 49 -12.07 4.04 -6.22
N GLU A 50 -11.22 4.45 -7.16
CA GLU A 50 -11.63 4.54 -8.56
C GLU A 50 -12.03 3.19 -9.14
N VAL A 51 -11.37 2.13 -8.69
CA VAL A 51 -11.68 0.78 -9.17
C VAL A 51 -12.58 0.03 -8.21
N GLU A 52 -13.17 0.74 -7.26
CA GLU A 52 -14.15 0.19 -6.31
C GLU A 52 -13.59 -0.98 -5.48
N TYR A 53 -12.36 -0.86 -5.07
CA TYR A 53 -11.74 -1.86 -4.21
C TYR A 53 -12.48 -1.88 -2.86
N PRO A 54 -12.77 -3.06 -2.27
CA PRO A 54 -13.52 -3.13 -1.02
C PRO A 54 -12.81 -2.41 0.12
N THR A 55 -13.48 -1.44 0.73
CA THR A 55 -12.86 -0.64 1.79
C THR A 55 -12.58 -1.45 3.05
N GLU A 56 -13.32 -2.52 3.29
CA GLU A 56 -13.06 -3.35 4.45
C GLU A 56 -11.75 -4.14 4.34
N THR A 57 -11.15 -4.16 3.17
CA THR A 57 -9.86 -4.82 2.96
C THR A 57 -8.73 -3.82 2.77
N ILE A 58 -8.95 -2.56 3.16
CA ILE A 58 -7.92 -1.52 3.16
C ILE A 58 -7.71 -1.05 4.58
N TYR A 59 -6.46 -0.99 5.01
CA TYR A 59 -6.12 -0.44 6.31
C TYR A 59 -5.05 0.63 6.13
N VAL A 60 -5.29 1.81 6.69
CA VAL A 60 -4.31 2.90 6.64
C VAL A 60 -3.59 2.95 7.97
N ALA A 61 -2.34 2.52 7.99
CA ALA A 61 -1.54 2.43 9.19
C ALA A 61 -0.79 3.74 9.42
N GLU A 62 -0.54 4.06 10.67
CA GLU A 62 0.19 5.28 11.02
C GLU A 62 1.69 5.12 10.80
N ASN A 63 2.20 3.89 10.97
CA ASN A 63 3.61 3.60 10.81
C ASN A 63 3.76 2.11 10.52
N LEU A 64 5.01 1.67 10.32
CA LEU A 64 5.28 0.27 10.00
C LEU A 64 4.88 -0.67 11.12
N GLN A 65 5.05 -0.24 12.36
CA GLN A 65 4.70 -1.06 13.50
C GLN A 65 3.20 -1.35 13.50
N ASP A 66 2.39 -0.31 13.27
CA ASP A 66 0.95 -0.44 13.17
C ASP A 66 0.57 -1.35 11.99
N ALA A 67 1.29 -1.20 10.87
CA ALA A 67 1.02 -2.01 9.69
C ALA A 67 1.29 -3.50 9.96
N PHE A 68 2.39 -3.82 10.62
CA PHE A 68 2.70 -5.21 10.92
C PHE A 68 1.73 -5.79 11.93
N ALA A 69 1.28 -4.99 12.90
CA ALA A 69 0.27 -5.46 13.84
C ALA A 69 -1.02 -5.83 13.11
N LYS A 70 -1.42 -4.99 12.16
CA LYS A 70 -2.62 -5.29 11.38
C LYS A 70 -2.43 -6.50 10.50
N MET A 71 -1.25 -6.63 9.91
CA MET A 71 -0.95 -7.79 9.07
C MET A 71 -1.11 -9.08 9.86
N HIS A 72 -0.64 -9.10 11.11
CA HIS A 72 -0.77 -10.29 11.94
C HIS A 72 -2.23 -10.63 12.24
N GLU A 73 -3.10 -9.62 12.28
CA GLU A 73 -4.52 -9.87 12.51
C GLU A 73 -5.19 -10.51 11.30
N VAL A 74 -4.78 -10.12 10.10
CA VAL A 74 -5.51 -10.52 8.89
C VAL A 74 -4.83 -11.64 8.11
N VAL A 75 -3.59 -11.99 8.45
CA VAL A 75 -2.87 -13.01 7.71
C VAL A 75 -3.45 -14.38 8.02
N GLU A 76 -3.52 -15.23 6.99
CA GLU A 76 -3.99 -16.60 7.14
C GLU A 76 -2.91 -17.54 6.69
N PRO A 77 -2.94 -18.81 7.15
CA PRO A 77 -1.94 -19.79 6.73
C PRO A 77 -1.88 -19.87 5.21
N GLY A 78 -0.68 -19.79 4.69
CA GLY A 78 -0.47 -19.82 3.24
C GLY A 78 -0.59 -18.49 2.55
N ALA A 79 -0.88 -17.41 3.28
CA ALA A 79 -1.01 -16.10 2.66
C ALA A 79 0.36 -15.57 2.22
N PHE A 80 0.32 -14.81 1.14
CA PHE A 80 1.49 -14.11 0.65
C PHE A 80 1.48 -12.69 1.19
N VAL A 81 2.59 -12.25 1.78
CA VAL A 81 2.72 -10.88 2.25
C VAL A 81 3.83 -10.22 1.44
N LEU A 82 3.47 -9.15 0.75
CA LEU A 82 4.42 -8.41 -0.06
C LEU A 82 4.68 -7.06 0.58
N LEU A 83 5.92 -6.82 0.95
CA LEU A 83 6.34 -5.54 1.49
C LEU A 83 6.89 -4.71 0.34
N GLU A 84 6.05 -3.84 -0.19
CA GLU A 84 6.42 -3.00 -1.32
C GLU A 84 6.93 -1.67 -0.78
N ASN A 85 8.22 -1.48 -0.85
CA ASN A 85 8.85 -0.30 -0.30
C ASN A 85 9.83 0.27 -1.31
N ASP A 86 9.42 1.33 -1.98
CA ASP A 86 10.21 1.92 -3.04
C ASP A 86 10.87 3.21 -2.57
N LEU A 87 11.40 3.19 -1.37
CA LEU A 87 12.09 4.35 -0.82
C LEU A 87 13.55 4.32 -1.24
N PRO A 88 14.01 5.32 -1.98
CA PRO A 88 15.38 5.30 -2.48
C PRO A 88 16.44 5.14 -1.40
N GLU A 89 16.22 5.72 -0.24
CA GLU A 89 17.19 5.63 0.85
C GLU A 89 17.38 4.21 1.36
N LEU A 90 16.41 3.33 1.12
CA LEU A 90 16.56 1.93 1.52
C LEU A 90 17.45 1.17 0.57
N PHE A 91 17.56 1.65 -0.65
CA PHE A 91 18.38 0.99 -1.66
C PHE A 91 19.75 1.65 -1.80
N ALA A 92 19.90 2.82 -1.23
CA ALA A 92 21.16 3.56 -1.30
C ALA A 92 22.19 3.01 -0.34
N GLU A 93 21.78 2.17 0.54
CA GLU A 93 22.70 1.61 1.52
C GLU A 93 23.37 0.38 0.98
#